data_407b55a1329b6b117abfeb2735345db0
#
_entry.id   407b55a1329b6b117abfeb2735345db0
#
_cell.length_a   1.000
_cell.length_b   1.000
_cell.length_c   1.000
_cell.angle_alpha   90.00
_cell.angle_beta   90.00
_cell.angle_gamma   90.00
#
_symmetry.space_group_name_H-M   'P 1'
#
loop_
_entity.id
_entity.type
_entity.pdbx_description
1 polymer ?
#
loop_
_entity_poly.entity_id
_entity_poly.type
_entity_poly.pdbx_seq_one_letter_code
_entity_poly.pdbx_strand_id
1 'polypeptide(L)'
;MQRTRGFTLVELMIAMVLGLVIIGGVINIFLANREAYRTQQNLARIMDNARVAFELMAREVREAGANACGTSLIVNVLNNPGSNWWSNWAAGGLVGYGPTQTGAPVAFGTGQGQRVSGTEAVEIRSATGDSALTITEHNPTSAQFKVRSTNHGIQDGDIMMACDDQSAAIFQVTNAQSTNVTIVHNTGTGTPGNCSKGLGYANPVDCSTNGTPKTFKDGGFLVKLHGSFWYIGNNGRGGRSLYRMSMTGNTTAQVQEIAEGVTNMELRYLPFQGTDYVAAGSITNWPQVMAARITLTLAGSERVGIGGTTTLQTQTLQRQITHVVQLRNQTEL
;
A
#
# COMPACT_ATOMS: atom_id res chain seq x y z
N MET A 1 3.83 -85.37 18.28
CA MET A 1 2.66 -84.75 17.65
C MET A 1 2.13 -83.68 18.57
N GLN A 2 2.40 -82.41 18.26
CA GLN A 2 1.85 -81.25 18.99
C GLN A 2 0.38 -81.08 18.55
N ARG A 3 -0.55 -81.22 19.53
CA ARG A 3 -1.98 -80.93 19.29
C ARG A 3 -2.15 -79.42 19.08
N THR A 4 -2.45 -79.02 17.88
CA THR A 4 -2.93 -77.66 17.61
C THR A 4 -4.27 -77.44 18.28
N ARG A 5 -4.30 -76.60 19.31
CA ARG A 5 -5.55 -76.16 19.96
C ARG A 5 -6.25 -75.20 18.99
N GLY A 6 -7.48 -75.54 18.58
CA GLY A 6 -8.30 -74.62 17.76
C GLY A 6 -8.77 -73.42 18.59
N PHE A 7 -8.93 -72.26 17.97
CA PHE A 7 -9.52 -71.07 18.58
C PHE A 7 -11.00 -71.29 18.89
N THR A 8 -11.41 -70.85 20.06
CA THR A 8 -12.83 -70.82 20.41
C THR A 8 -13.57 -69.66 19.79
N LEU A 9 -14.86 -69.79 19.54
CA LEU A 9 -15.70 -68.73 18.94
C LEU A 9 -15.69 -67.47 19.84
N VAL A 10 -15.60 -67.64 21.18
CA VAL A 10 -15.54 -66.56 22.15
C VAL A 10 -14.22 -65.79 22.08
N GLU A 11 -13.07 -66.48 21.90
CA GLU A 11 -11.78 -65.84 21.70
C GLU A 11 -11.75 -64.98 20.42
N LEU A 12 -12.38 -65.47 19.33
CA LEU A 12 -12.50 -64.72 18.09
C LEU A 12 -13.36 -63.47 18.30
N MET A 13 -14.50 -63.57 18.99
CA MET A 13 -15.36 -62.41 19.29
C MET A 13 -14.65 -61.35 20.14
N ILE A 14 -13.92 -61.76 21.18
CA ILE A 14 -13.15 -60.83 22.00
C ILE A 14 -12.05 -60.16 21.20
N ALA A 15 -11.33 -60.91 20.37
CA ALA A 15 -10.30 -60.35 19.50
C ALA A 15 -10.86 -59.31 18.50
N MET A 16 -12.03 -59.55 17.90
CA MET A 16 -12.71 -58.59 17.03
C MET A 16 -13.13 -57.31 17.78
N VAL A 17 -13.69 -57.43 18.98
CA VAL A 17 -14.09 -56.27 19.81
C VAL A 17 -12.87 -55.45 20.19
N LEU A 18 -11.80 -56.07 20.66
CA LEU A 18 -10.54 -55.37 20.98
C LEU A 18 -9.93 -54.71 19.72
N GLY A 19 -9.95 -55.42 18.58
CA GLY A 19 -9.51 -54.86 17.31
C GLY A 19 -10.28 -53.61 16.89
N LEU A 20 -11.61 -53.62 17.01
CA LEU A 20 -12.46 -52.45 16.71
C LEU A 20 -12.19 -51.27 17.67
N VAL A 21 -11.96 -51.51 18.95
CA VAL A 21 -11.61 -50.46 19.93
C VAL A 21 -10.28 -49.82 19.57
N ILE A 22 -9.26 -50.62 19.20
CA ILE A 22 -7.95 -50.12 18.78
C ILE A 22 -8.07 -49.32 17.49
N ILE A 23 -8.77 -49.82 16.48
CA ILE A 23 -9.00 -49.13 15.21
C ILE A 23 -9.73 -47.82 15.48
N GLY A 24 -10.77 -47.78 16.29
CA GLY A 24 -11.47 -46.57 16.69
C GLY A 24 -10.55 -45.52 17.35
N GLY A 25 -9.66 -45.98 18.23
CA GLY A 25 -8.63 -45.13 18.85
C GLY A 25 -7.64 -44.55 17.84
N VAL A 26 -7.13 -45.38 16.93
CA VAL A 26 -6.20 -44.93 15.87
C VAL A 26 -6.86 -43.91 14.92
N ILE A 27 -8.13 -44.13 14.52
CA ILE A 27 -8.87 -43.20 13.68
C ILE A 27 -9.02 -41.84 14.37
N ASN A 28 -9.36 -41.83 15.68
CA ASN A 28 -9.48 -40.58 16.44
C ASN A 28 -8.15 -39.81 16.50
N ILE A 29 -7.04 -40.49 16.75
CA ILE A 29 -5.69 -39.89 16.76
C ILE A 29 -5.36 -39.35 15.39
N PHE A 30 -5.65 -40.09 14.32
CA PHE A 30 -5.39 -39.63 12.95
C PHE A 30 -6.21 -38.38 12.59
N LEU A 31 -7.49 -38.32 12.93
CA LEU A 31 -8.34 -37.17 12.71
C LEU A 31 -7.85 -35.95 13.50
N ALA A 32 -7.48 -36.13 14.78
CA ALA A 32 -6.92 -35.07 15.61
C ALA A 32 -5.60 -34.51 15.03
N ASN A 33 -4.69 -35.38 14.58
CA ASN A 33 -3.45 -34.99 13.98
C ASN A 33 -3.66 -34.23 12.64
N ARG A 34 -4.62 -34.68 11.82
CA ARG A 34 -4.98 -34.01 10.57
C ARG A 34 -5.53 -32.61 10.84
N GLU A 35 -6.37 -32.44 11.84
CA GLU A 35 -6.92 -31.14 12.23
C GLU A 35 -5.82 -30.20 12.76
N ALA A 36 -4.93 -30.71 13.62
CA ALA A 36 -3.78 -29.95 14.10
C ALA A 36 -2.87 -29.49 12.95
N TYR A 37 -2.61 -30.36 11.98
CA TYR A 37 -1.80 -30.02 10.81
C TYR A 37 -2.45 -28.93 9.96
N ARG A 38 -3.76 -29.02 9.69
CA ARG A 38 -4.51 -27.98 8.97
C ARG A 38 -4.48 -26.64 9.71
N THR A 39 -4.65 -26.67 11.01
CA THR A 39 -4.57 -25.48 11.87
C THR A 39 -3.20 -24.81 11.76
N GLN A 40 -2.13 -25.58 11.80
CA GLN A 40 -0.76 -25.08 11.68
C GLN A 40 -0.51 -24.49 10.29
N GLN A 41 -0.95 -25.16 9.21
CA GLN A 41 -0.82 -24.65 7.86
C GLN A 41 -1.60 -23.33 7.67
N ASN A 42 -2.82 -23.26 8.20
CA ASN A 42 -3.64 -22.08 8.12
C ASN A 42 -2.99 -20.89 8.88
N LEU A 43 -2.44 -21.15 10.07
CA LEU A 43 -1.72 -20.16 10.84
C LEU A 43 -0.44 -19.67 10.12
N ALA A 44 0.33 -20.57 9.53
CA ALA A 44 1.52 -20.22 8.77
C ALA A 44 1.17 -19.29 7.59
N ARG A 45 0.13 -19.63 6.81
CA ARG A 45 -0.36 -18.79 5.70
C ARG A 45 -0.81 -17.40 6.16
N ILE A 46 -1.52 -17.32 7.30
CA ILE A 46 -1.90 -16.03 7.90
C ILE A 46 -0.66 -15.20 8.22
N MET A 47 0.36 -15.79 8.80
CA MET A 47 1.59 -15.10 9.18
C MET A 47 2.39 -14.62 7.95
N ASP A 48 2.48 -15.44 6.91
CA ASP A 48 3.17 -15.06 5.66
C ASP A 48 2.45 -13.91 4.95
N ASN A 49 1.12 -13.98 4.82
CA ASN A 49 0.33 -12.89 4.24
C ASN A 49 0.47 -11.59 5.04
N ALA A 50 0.47 -11.70 6.37
CA ALA A 50 0.65 -10.54 7.25
C ALA A 50 2.01 -9.88 7.06
N ARG A 51 3.07 -10.68 6.96
CA ARG A 51 4.44 -10.19 6.77
C ARG A 51 4.58 -9.42 5.45
N VAL A 52 4.14 -10.02 4.35
CA VAL A 52 4.19 -9.38 3.02
C VAL A 52 3.39 -8.08 3.01
N ALA A 53 2.15 -8.12 3.48
CA ALA A 53 1.27 -6.96 3.56
C ALA A 53 1.93 -5.82 4.34
N PHE A 54 2.52 -6.17 5.49
CA PHE A 54 3.09 -5.20 6.41
C PHE A 54 4.38 -4.57 5.89
N GLU A 55 5.31 -5.38 5.36
CA GLU A 55 6.60 -4.90 4.84
C GLU A 55 6.40 -3.90 3.69
N LEU A 56 5.50 -4.21 2.74
CA LEU A 56 5.20 -3.32 1.62
C LEU A 56 4.56 -2.01 2.08
N MET A 57 3.51 -2.10 2.93
CA MET A 57 2.80 -0.93 3.43
C MET A 57 3.70 -0.04 4.30
N ALA A 58 4.48 -0.64 5.20
CA ALA A 58 5.38 0.09 6.08
C ALA A 58 6.49 0.82 5.33
N ARG A 59 6.98 0.27 4.22
CA ARG A 59 7.94 0.94 3.35
C ARG A 59 7.33 2.22 2.77
N GLU A 60 6.15 2.14 2.17
CA GLU A 60 5.50 3.30 1.55
C GLU A 60 5.11 4.36 2.59
N VAL A 61 4.61 3.95 3.77
CA VAL A 61 4.31 4.89 4.86
C VAL A 61 5.57 5.62 5.35
N ARG A 62 6.73 4.96 5.43
CA ARG A 62 7.99 5.64 5.79
C ARG A 62 8.41 6.68 4.75
N GLU A 63 8.12 6.42 3.48
CA GLU A 63 8.46 7.28 2.34
C GLU A 63 7.39 8.36 2.08
N ALA A 64 6.31 8.40 2.87
CA ALA A 64 5.24 9.37 2.71
C ALA A 64 5.79 10.82 2.78
N GLY A 65 5.48 11.63 1.78
CA GLY A 65 5.96 12.99 1.64
C GLY A 65 7.43 13.15 1.23
N ALA A 66 8.15 12.03 1.08
CA ALA A 66 9.55 12.07 0.69
C ALA A 66 9.76 12.53 -0.76
N ASN A 67 10.83 13.28 -0.96
CA ASN A 67 11.36 13.58 -2.28
C ASN A 67 12.88 13.34 -2.33
N ALA A 68 13.42 13.20 -3.54
CA ALA A 68 14.82 12.83 -3.73
C ALA A 68 15.83 13.84 -3.18
N CYS A 69 15.43 15.09 -2.98
CA CYS A 69 16.29 16.18 -2.53
C CYS A 69 16.08 16.57 -1.06
N GLY A 70 15.07 16.01 -0.38
CA GLY A 70 14.76 16.33 1.02
C GLY A 70 14.26 17.76 1.26
N THR A 71 13.87 18.51 0.21
CA THR A 71 13.40 19.89 0.36
C THR A 71 11.92 19.95 0.75
N SER A 72 11.57 20.93 1.58
CA SER A 72 10.18 21.20 1.99
C SER A 72 9.46 22.21 1.08
N LEU A 73 10.19 23.00 0.28
CA LEU A 73 9.63 23.99 -0.62
C LEU A 73 9.20 23.30 -1.94
N ILE A 74 7.95 22.86 -2.01
CA ILE A 74 7.39 22.15 -3.16
C ILE A 74 6.34 23.03 -3.83
N VAL A 75 6.52 23.33 -5.12
CA VAL A 75 5.50 23.92 -5.97
C VAL A 75 4.82 22.85 -6.83
N ASN A 76 3.53 22.97 -7.03
CA ASN A 76 2.78 22.06 -7.89
C ASN A 76 2.12 22.86 -9.01
N VAL A 77 2.68 22.78 -10.22
CA VAL A 77 2.19 23.52 -11.39
C VAL A 77 1.20 22.73 -12.24
N LEU A 78 0.72 21.60 -11.77
CA LEU A 78 -0.36 20.88 -12.44
C LEU A 78 -1.65 21.70 -12.44
N ASN A 79 -2.49 21.56 -13.45
CA ASN A 79 -3.82 22.13 -13.46
C ASN A 79 -4.68 21.43 -12.39
N ASN A 80 -5.35 22.22 -11.53
CA ASN A 80 -6.23 21.74 -10.47
C ASN A 80 -5.61 20.59 -9.64
N PRO A 81 -4.44 20.78 -9.01
CA PRO A 81 -3.70 19.71 -8.35
C PRO A 81 -4.48 19.04 -7.19
N GLY A 82 -5.45 19.73 -6.60
CA GLY A 82 -6.31 19.19 -5.54
C GLY A 82 -7.42 18.24 -6.03
N SER A 83 -7.67 18.15 -7.34
CA SER A 83 -8.75 17.32 -7.89
C SER A 83 -8.40 15.84 -8.03
N ASN A 84 -7.12 15.51 -8.03
CA ASN A 84 -6.65 14.13 -8.09
C ASN A 84 -5.96 13.74 -6.78
N TRP A 85 -6.27 12.58 -6.27
CA TRP A 85 -5.74 12.09 -5.00
C TRP A 85 -4.19 12.03 -5.00
N TRP A 86 -3.58 11.60 -6.10
CA TRP A 86 -2.13 11.46 -6.23
C TRP A 86 -1.39 12.80 -6.41
N SER A 87 -2.08 13.87 -6.85
CA SER A 87 -1.46 15.18 -7.08
C SER A 87 -1.68 16.19 -5.96
N ASN A 88 -2.54 15.92 -5.00
CA ASN A 88 -2.87 16.84 -3.91
C ASN A 88 -1.80 16.85 -2.81
N TRP A 89 -0.62 17.35 -3.13
CA TRP A 89 0.51 17.45 -2.18
C TRP A 89 0.29 18.47 -1.05
N ALA A 90 -0.60 19.42 -1.25
CA ALA A 90 -1.00 20.36 -0.20
C ALA A 90 -1.70 19.64 0.98
N ALA A 91 -2.35 18.52 0.73
CA ALA A 91 -2.93 17.68 1.77
C ALA A 91 -1.88 16.86 2.56
N GLY A 92 -0.60 16.90 2.17
CA GLY A 92 0.48 16.13 2.79
C GLY A 92 0.82 14.84 2.06
N GLY A 93 1.91 14.22 2.46
CA GLY A 93 2.39 12.95 1.89
C GLY A 93 1.57 11.74 2.30
N LEU A 94 0.80 11.84 3.38
CA LEU A 94 -0.05 10.77 3.91
C LEU A 94 -1.40 11.36 4.31
N VAL A 95 -2.49 10.70 3.91
CA VAL A 95 -3.87 11.07 4.29
C VAL A 95 -4.65 9.80 4.63
N GLY A 96 -5.24 9.75 5.81
CA GLY A 96 -6.08 8.63 6.26
C GLY A 96 -7.56 8.87 5.97
N TYR A 97 -8.28 7.78 5.78
CA TYR A 97 -9.72 7.77 5.56
C TYR A 97 -10.40 6.92 6.62
N GLY A 98 -11.37 7.50 7.29
CA GLY A 98 -12.20 6.81 8.29
C GLY A 98 -13.07 5.70 7.69
N PRO A 99 -13.67 4.85 8.54
CA PRO A 99 -14.38 3.64 8.11
C PRO A 99 -15.66 3.91 7.31
N THR A 100 -16.24 5.08 7.45
CA THR A 100 -17.46 5.51 6.74
C THR A 100 -17.23 6.71 5.81
N GLN A 101 -15.99 7.19 5.74
CA GLN A 101 -15.62 8.37 4.95
C GLN A 101 -15.68 8.06 3.45
N THR A 102 -16.54 8.79 2.73
CA THR A 102 -16.64 8.80 1.27
C THR A 102 -15.63 9.75 0.65
N GLY A 103 -15.52 9.78 -0.69
CA GLY A 103 -14.56 10.64 -1.40
C GLY A 103 -13.13 10.10 -1.46
N ALA A 104 -12.91 8.87 -0.97
CA ALA A 104 -11.65 8.17 -1.16
C ALA A 104 -11.49 7.73 -2.63
N PRO A 105 -10.23 7.50 -3.09
CA PRO A 105 -9.94 7.09 -4.47
C PRO A 105 -10.67 5.84 -4.94
N VAL A 106 -10.98 4.93 -4.03
CA VAL A 106 -11.80 3.74 -4.29
C VAL A 106 -13.09 3.82 -3.49
N ALA A 107 -14.23 3.77 -4.18
CA ALA A 107 -15.54 3.82 -3.57
C ALA A 107 -15.88 2.54 -2.79
N PHE A 108 -16.76 2.67 -1.80
CA PHE A 108 -17.37 1.53 -1.12
C PHE A 108 -18.26 0.73 -2.08
N GLY A 109 -18.23 -0.59 -1.92
CA GLY A 109 -19.10 -1.47 -2.70
C GLY A 109 -18.90 -2.95 -2.35
N THR A 110 -19.60 -3.81 -3.08
CA THR A 110 -19.61 -5.28 -2.89
C THR A 110 -18.89 -6.03 -4.00
N GLY A 111 -18.55 -5.35 -5.10
CA GLY A 111 -17.81 -5.95 -6.22
C GLY A 111 -16.35 -6.21 -5.89
N GLN A 112 -15.70 -7.05 -6.69
CA GLN A 112 -14.28 -7.34 -6.56
C GLN A 112 -13.43 -6.06 -6.66
N GLY A 113 -12.48 -5.90 -5.75
CA GLY A 113 -11.61 -4.73 -5.67
C GLY A 113 -12.28 -3.47 -5.12
N GLN A 114 -13.60 -3.46 -4.86
CA GLN A 114 -14.27 -2.34 -4.21
C GLN A 114 -13.99 -2.34 -2.71
N ARG A 115 -13.86 -1.13 -2.15
CA ARG A 115 -13.59 -0.92 -0.72
C ARG A 115 -14.74 -1.42 0.14
N VAL A 116 -14.42 -2.14 1.20
CA VAL A 116 -15.41 -2.65 2.17
C VAL A 116 -15.79 -1.53 3.12
N SER A 117 -17.10 -1.30 3.29
CA SER A 117 -17.63 -0.35 4.28
C SER A 117 -17.28 -0.80 5.70
N GLY A 118 -17.01 0.16 6.57
CA GLY A 118 -16.58 -0.11 7.95
C GLY A 118 -15.07 -0.35 8.09
N THR A 119 -14.28 -0.20 7.02
CA THR A 119 -12.82 -0.33 7.05
C THR A 119 -12.12 1.00 6.74
N GLU A 120 -11.00 1.23 7.40
CA GLU A 120 -10.18 2.42 7.18
C GLU A 120 -9.29 2.25 5.93
N ALA A 121 -8.73 3.35 5.43
CA ALA A 121 -7.82 3.36 4.29
C ALA A 121 -6.80 4.47 4.44
N VAL A 122 -5.70 4.39 3.68
CA VAL A 122 -4.66 5.41 3.66
C VAL A 122 -4.16 5.66 2.25
N GLU A 123 -3.95 6.93 1.97
CA GLU A 123 -3.37 7.47 0.74
C GLU A 123 -1.96 7.95 1.05
N ILE A 124 -1.02 7.62 0.18
CA ILE A 124 0.40 7.91 0.35
C ILE A 124 0.92 8.50 -0.96
N ARG A 125 1.72 9.57 -0.85
CA ARG A 125 2.42 10.20 -1.97
C ARG A 125 3.90 10.29 -1.65
N SER A 126 4.73 10.03 -2.65
CA SER A 126 6.17 10.19 -2.57
C SER A 126 6.77 10.49 -3.94
N ALA A 127 7.97 11.02 -3.94
CA ALA A 127 8.78 11.25 -5.13
C ALA A 127 10.21 10.77 -4.86
N THR A 128 10.30 9.54 -4.41
CA THR A 128 11.56 8.82 -4.17
C THR A 128 11.61 7.61 -5.09
N GLY A 129 12.78 7.09 -5.35
CA GLY A 129 12.92 5.83 -6.07
C GLY A 129 14.29 5.63 -6.70
N ASP A 130 14.56 4.38 -7.04
CA ASP A 130 15.80 3.94 -7.67
C ASP A 130 15.97 4.47 -9.12
N SER A 131 14.92 5.15 -9.66
CA SER A 131 14.87 5.72 -11.01
C SER A 131 15.05 7.23 -11.05
N ALA A 132 15.65 7.84 -10.01
CA ALA A 132 15.99 9.25 -10.02
C ALA A 132 17.02 9.55 -11.12
N LEU A 133 16.68 10.46 -12.01
CA LEU A 133 17.53 10.88 -13.11
C LEU A 133 18.22 12.19 -12.75
N THR A 134 19.54 12.25 -12.94
CA THR A 134 20.30 13.47 -12.70
C THR A 134 20.03 14.50 -13.79
N ILE A 135 19.66 15.70 -13.39
CA ILE A 135 19.56 16.86 -14.27
C ILE A 135 20.97 17.30 -14.65
N THR A 136 21.25 17.44 -15.94
CA THR A 136 22.52 17.99 -16.45
C THR A 136 22.37 19.43 -16.91
N GLU A 137 21.16 19.83 -17.32
CA GLU A 137 20.84 21.18 -17.73
C GLU A 137 19.34 21.45 -17.56
N HIS A 138 18.97 22.64 -17.16
CA HIS A 138 17.58 23.11 -17.20
C HIS A 138 17.51 24.48 -17.86
N ASN A 139 16.71 24.57 -18.93
CA ASN A 139 16.40 25.85 -19.62
C ASN A 139 14.93 26.19 -19.34
N PRO A 140 14.62 27.09 -18.39
CA PRO A 140 13.25 27.45 -18.06
C PRO A 140 12.53 28.21 -19.19
N THR A 141 13.26 28.93 -20.05
CA THR A 141 12.66 29.69 -21.16
C THR A 141 12.05 28.75 -22.21
N SER A 142 12.76 27.69 -22.55
CA SER A 142 12.29 26.65 -23.47
C SER A 142 11.54 25.51 -22.79
N ALA A 143 11.37 25.56 -21.44
CA ALA A 143 10.72 24.52 -20.62
C ALA A 143 11.33 23.13 -20.83
N GLN A 144 12.65 23.02 -20.75
CA GLN A 144 13.39 21.80 -21.06
C GLN A 144 14.39 21.44 -19.99
N PHE A 145 14.34 20.20 -19.56
CA PHE A 145 15.42 19.54 -18.84
C PHE A 145 16.24 18.70 -19.80
N LYS A 146 17.54 18.56 -19.52
CA LYS A 146 18.39 17.53 -20.08
C LYS A 146 18.85 16.58 -18.98
N VAL A 147 18.86 15.30 -19.31
CA VAL A 147 19.32 14.22 -18.43
C VAL A 147 20.52 13.52 -19.05
N ARG A 148 21.23 12.71 -18.24
CA ARG A 148 22.49 12.10 -18.65
C ARG A 148 22.35 11.00 -19.72
N SER A 149 21.19 10.35 -19.81
CA SER A 149 20.99 9.16 -20.66
C SER A 149 19.71 9.28 -21.49
N THR A 150 19.75 8.78 -22.72
CA THR A 150 18.58 8.63 -23.58
C THR A 150 17.66 7.50 -23.08
N ASN A 151 18.22 6.49 -22.40
CA ASN A 151 17.42 5.41 -21.79
C ASN A 151 16.87 5.84 -20.42
N HIS A 152 16.11 6.92 -20.39
CA HIS A 152 15.60 7.52 -19.17
C HIS A 152 14.24 6.95 -18.71
N GLY A 153 13.53 6.18 -19.55
CA GLY A 153 12.25 5.58 -19.19
C GLY A 153 11.10 6.56 -18.93
N ILE A 154 11.27 7.85 -19.25
CA ILE A 154 10.23 8.88 -19.15
C ILE A 154 9.44 8.93 -20.45
N GLN A 155 8.13 9.12 -20.35
CA GLN A 155 7.18 9.20 -21.47
C GLN A 155 6.37 10.49 -21.40
N ASP A 156 5.78 10.86 -22.55
CA ASP A 156 4.80 11.93 -22.62
C ASP A 156 3.64 11.65 -21.65
N GLY A 157 3.24 12.66 -20.90
CA GLY A 157 2.19 12.54 -19.89
C GLY A 157 2.66 12.09 -18.50
N ASP A 158 3.92 11.67 -18.33
CA ASP A 158 4.44 11.31 -17.01
C ASP A 158 4.37 12.50 -16.04
N ILE A 159 3.99 12.23 -14.81
CA ILE A 159 4.00 13.18 -13.71
C ILE A 159 5.33 13.05 -12.98
N MET A 160 6.06 14.13 -12.92
CA MET A 160 7.42 14.17 -12.41
C MET A 160 7.55 15.19 -11.29
N MET A 161 8.54 14.99 -10.45
CA MET A 161 9.08 16.01 -9.57
C MET A 161 10.51 16.30 -9.99
N ALA A 162 10.79 17.58 -10.29
CA ALA A 162 12.16 18.08 -10.35
C ALA A 162 12.54 18.63 -8.98
N CYS A 163 13.74 18.38 -8.51
CA CYS A 163 14.23 18.97 -7.27
C CYS A 163 15.73 19.24 -7.26
N ASP A 164 16.13 20.22 -6.47
CA ASP A 164 17.51 20.50 -6.10
C ASP A 164 17.60 20.80 -4.57
N ASP A 165 18.72 21.31 -4.11
CA ASP A 165 18.96 21.68 -2.70
C ASP A 165 18.08 22.82 -2.18
N GLN A 166 17.37 23.54 -3.05
CA GLN A 166 16.57 24.70 -2.71
C GLN A 166 15.07 24.44 -2.74
N SER A 167 14.58 23.78 -3.78
CA SER A 167 13.15 23.59 -3.99
C SER A 167 12.84 22.39 -4.87
N ALA A 168 11.58 21.99 -4.87
CA ALA A 168 11.03 20.98 -5.77
C ALA A 168 9.82 21.51 -6.54
N ALA A 169 9.59 20.96 -7.73
CA ALA A 169 8.44 21.29 -8.56
C ALA A 169 7.79 20.03 -9.14
N ILE A 170 6.47 19.94 -9.00
CA ILE A 170 5.66 18.87 -9.59
C ILE A 170 5.08 19.40 -10.91
N PHE A 171 5.27 18.64 -11.97
CA PHE A 171 4.83 18.99 -13.32
C PHE A 171 4.50 17.74 -14.14
N GLN A 172 3.80 17.93 -15.26
CA GLN A 172 3.58 16.90 -16.27
C GLN A 172 4.56 17.07 -17.43
N VAL A 173 5.13 15.95 -17.86
CA VAL A 173 5.96 15.89 -19.06
C VAL A 173 5.07 16.07 -20.29
N THR A 174 5.41 17.02 -21.15
CA THR A 174 4.65 17.28 -22.38
C THR A 174 5.32 16.69 -23.62
N ASN A 175 6.62 16.42 -23.56
CA ASN A 175 7.34 15.66 -24.58
C ASN A 175 8.60 15.01 -23.97
N ALA A 176 8.77 13.72 -24.20
CA ALA A 176 9.98 12.97 -23.89
C ALA A 176 10.13 11.79 -24.84
N GLN A 177 11.26 11.73 -25.53
CA GLN A 177 11.55 10.67 -26.49
C GLN A 177 12.78 9.87 -26.06
N SER A 178 12.69 8.55 -26.10
CA SER A 178 13.80 7.65 -25.75
C SER A 178 15.05 7.77 -26.64
N THR A 179 14.96 8.56 -27.72
CA THR A 179 16.08 8.79 -28.65
C THR A 179 16.92 10.02 -28.30
N ASN A 180 16.46 10.86 -27.35
CA ASN A 180 17.20 12.06 -26.93
C ASN A 180 17.17 12.22 -25.40
N VAL A 181 17.93 13.16 -24.88
CA VAL A 181 18.07 13.43 -23.43
C VAL A 181 17.16 14.55 -22.94
N THR A 182 16.27 15.08 -23.79
CA THR A 182 15.47 16.26 -23.51
C THR A 182 14.09 15.87 -23.00
N ILE A 183 13.70 16.43 -21.87
CA ILE A 183 12.39 16.29 -21.22
C ILE A 183 11.72 17.66 -21.20
N VAL A 184 10.54 17.78 -21.79
CA VAL A 184 9.83 19.06 -21.95
C VAL A 184 8.65 19.14 -20.98
N HIS A 185 8.42 20.34 -20.39
CA HIS A 185 7.34 20.61 -19.42
C HIS A 185 6.51 21.85 -19.75
N ASN A 186 6.13 22.02 -21.01
CA ASN A 186 5.34 23.15 -21.47
C ASN A 186 3.94 23.21 -20.84
N THR A 187 3.29 24.38 -20.98
CA THR A 187 1.87 24.58 -20.67
C THR A 187 0.96 24.19 -21.83
N GLY A 188 -0.35 24.08 -21.58
CA GLY A 188 -1.37 24.03 -22.62
C GLY A 188 -1.61 22.66 -23.25
N THR A 189 -0.90 21.61 -22.85
CA THR A 189 -1.09 20.25 -23.35
C THR A 189 -1.07 19.26 -22.17
N GLY A 190 -1.69 18.08 -22.36
CA GLY A 190 -1.74 17.01 -21.37
C GLY A 190 -2.97 17.07 -20.46
N THR A 191 -3.14 15.99 -19.70
CA THR A 191 -4.18 15.84 -18.68
C THR A 191 -3.54 15.27 -17.42
N PRO A 192 -3.47 16.02 -16.32
CA PRO A 192 -4.07 17.34 -16.07
C PRO A 192 -3.41 18.51 -16.79
N GLY A 193 -2.20 18.37 -17.35
CA GLY A 193 -1.41 19.45 -17.93
C GLY A 193 -0.78 20.38 -16.90
N ASN A 194 0.05 21.30 -17.37
CA ASN A 194 0.71 22.30 -16.54
C ASN A 194 0.03 23.65 -16.68
N CYS A 195 -0.27 24.35 -15.59
CA CYS A 195 -0.79 25.71 -15.61
C CYS A 195 0.32 26.74 -15.91
N SER A 196 1.58 26.36 -15.64
CA SER A 196 2.75 27.20 -15.88
C SER A 196 3.94 26.36 -16.34
N LYS A 197 4.83 26.94 -17.14
CA LYS A 197 6.17 26.40 -17.40
C LYS A 197 7.22 26.89 -16.40
N GLY A 198 6.92 27.93 -15.60
CA GLY A 198 7.74 28.36 -14.50
C GLY A 198 7.62 27.38 -13.33
N LEU A 199 8.75 26.88 -12.86
CA LEU A 199 8.84 25.86 -11.80
C LEU A 199 9.37 26.44 -10.47
N GLY A 200 9.40 27.75 -10.34
CA GLY A 200 9.82 28.46 -9.12
C GLY A 200 8.73 28.40 -8.05
N TYR A 201 9.16 28.29 -6.79
CA TYR A 201 8.24 28.34 -5.67
C TYR A 201 7.53 29.69 -5.58
N ALA A 202 6.21 29.66 -5.49
CA ALA A 202 5.34 30.80 -5.18
C ALA A 202 4.12 30.31 -4.42
N ASN A 203 3.61 31.12 -3.50
CA ASN A 203 2.40 30.84 -2.76
C ASN A 203 1.50 32.10 -2.73
N PRO A 204 0.36 32.13 -3.45
CA PRO A 204 -0.16 31.08 -4.33
C PRO A 204 0.72 30.82 -5.55
N VAL A 205 0.55 29.64 -6.16
CA VAL A 205 1.27 29.26 -7.40
C VAL A 205 0.93 30.25 -8.52
N ASP A 206 1.96 30.76 -9.22
CA ASP A 206 1.77 31.60 -10.40
C ASP A 206 1.44 30.73 -11.61
N CYS A 207 0.16 30.69 -11.97
CA CYS A 207 -0.36 29.95 -13.12
C CYS A 207 -0.40 30.79 -14.42
N SER A 208 0.39 31.87 -14.53
CA SER A 208 0.64 32.47 -15.81
C SER A 208 1.50 31.56 -16.70
N THR A 209 1.47 31.71 -18.00
CA THR A 209 2.20 30.84 -18.94
C THR A 209 3.67 30.71 -18.59
N ASN A 210 4.33 31.81 -18.22
CA ASN A 210 5.75 31.80 -17.86
C ASN A 210 5.98 31.51 -16.36
N GLY A 211 5.01 31.76 -15.49
CA GLY A 211 5.04 31.57 -14.06
C GLY A 211 6.25 32.14 -13.35
N THR A 212 6.53 31.69 -12.17
CA THR A 212 7.73 32.04 -11.42
C THR A 212 8.93 31.27 -11.97
N PRO A 213 9.98 31.97 -12.46
CA PRO A 213 11.13 31.30 -13.05
C PRO A 213 11.98 30.61 -12.01
N LYS A 214 12.49 29.43 -12.35
CA LYS A 214 13.49 28.68 -11.57
C LYS A 214 14.38 27.93 -12.55
N THR A 215 15.69 27.97 -12.33
CA THR A 215 16.64 27.08 -13.00
C THR A 215 17.13 26.06 -12.00
N PHE A 216 16.82 24.80 -12.23
CA PHE A 216 17.37 23.70 -11.43
C PHE A 216 18.84 23.49 -11.78
N LYS A 217 19.65 23.29 -10.76
CA LYS A 217 21.10 23.13 -10.91
C LYS A 217 21.46 21.79 -11.54
N ASP A 218 22.62 21.72 -12.18
CA ASP A 218 23.30 20.47 -12.50
C ASP A 218 23.49 19.65 -11.20
N GLY A 219 23.18 18.36 -11.26
CA GLY A 219 23.17 17.49 -10.09
C GLY A 219 21.84 17.41 -9.33
N GLY A 220 20.84 18.24 -9.66
CA GLY A 220 19.46 18.03 -9.22
C GLY A 220 18.85 16.75 -9.82
N PHE A 221 17.64 16.41 -9.38
CA PHE A 221 16.99 15.15 -9.76
C PHE A 221 15.63 15.37 -10.42
N LEU A 222 15.33 14.48 -11.41
CA LEU A 222 13.98 14.24 -11.92
C LEU A 222 13.52 12.87 -11.43
N VAL A 223 12.36 12.83 -10.78
CA VAL A 223 11.79 11.59 -10.20
C VAL A 223 10.33 11.46 -10.62
N LYS A 224 9.90 10.25 -10.97
CA LYS A 224 8.48 9.98 -11.19
C LYS A 224 7.70 10.10 -9.90
N LEU A 225 6.57 10.80 -9.94
CA LEU A 225 5.65 10.87 -8.81
C LEU A 225 5.06 9.49 -8.55
N HIS A 226 5.04 9.08 -7.29
CA HIS A 226 4.39 7.85 -6.85
C HIS A 226 3.21 8.19 -5.93
N GLY A 227 2.08 7.56 -6.21
CA GLY A 227 0.90 7.59 -5.36
C GLY A 227 0.42 6.17 -5.09
N SER A 228 0.02 5.89 -3.86
CA SER A 228 -0.62 4.63 -3.49
C SER A 228 -1.81 4.85 -2.55
N PHE A 229 -2.77 3.97 -2.65
CA PHE A 229 -3.96 3.93 -1.81
C PHE A 229 -4.17 2.52 -1.30
N TRP A 230 -4.08 2.33 0.02
CA TRP A 230 -4.21 1.05 0.69
C TRP A 230 -5.56 0.93 1.37
N TYR A 231 -6.27 -0.17 1.13
CA TYR A 231 -7.62 -0.38 1.64
C TYR A 231 -7.98 -1.87 1.71
N ILE A 232 -9.03 -2.19 2.45
CA ILE A 232 -9.62 -3.52 2.46
C ILE A 232 -10.70 -3.60 1.38
N GLY A 233 -10.55 -4.55 0.47
CA GLY A 233 -11.48 -4.79 -0.65
C GLY A 233 -12.04 -6.19 -0.66
N ASN A 234 -13.16 -6.37 -1.36
CA ASN A 234 -13.72 -7.70 -1.63
C ASN A 234 -12.86 -8.44 -2.67
N ASN A 235 -12.56 -9.71 -2.45
CA ASN A 235 -11.62 -10.47 -3.28
C ASN A 235 -12.27 -11.35 -4.37
N GLY A 236 -13.56 -11.25 -4.60
CA GLY A 236 -14.27 -12.06 -5.60
C GLY A 236 -14.38 -13.56 -5.26
N ARG A 237 -13.72 -14.02 -4.19
CA ARG A 237 -13.79 -15.40 -3.65
C ARG A 237 -14.69 -15.50 -2.42
N GLY A 238 -15.49 -14.48 -2.17
CA GLY A 238 -16.39 -14.39 -1.01
C GLY A 238 -15.71 -13.95 0.28
N GLY A 239 -14.46 -13.49 0.21
CA GLY A 239 -13.66 -12.99 1.32
C GLY A 239 -13.21 -11.54 1.13
N ARG A 240 -12.27 -11.13 1.99
CA ARG A 240 -11.63 -9.81 1.95
C ARG A 240 -10.13 -9.96 1.79
N SER A 241 -9.53 -8.95 1.19
CA SER A 241 -8.08 -8.88 1.03
C SER A 241 -7.60 -7.43 1.21
N LEU A 242 -6.33 -7.28 1.52
CA LEU A 242 -5.66 -5.99 1.43
C LEU A 242 -5.35 -5.70 -0.04
N TYR A 243 -5.80 -4.56 -0.51
CA TYR A 243 -5.55 -4.05 -1.85
C TYR A 243 -4.66 -2.82 -1.80
N ARG A 244 -3.90 -2.65 -2.85
CA ARG A 244 -3.19 -1.42 -3.16
C ARG A 244 -3.59 -0.94 -4.55
N MET A 245 -4.06 0.29 -4.64
CA MET A 245 -4.13 1.02 -5.90
C MET A 245 -2.90 1.91 -5.98
N SER A 246 -2.12 1.85 -7.05
CA SER A 246 -0.90 2.64 -7.17
C SER A 246 -0.72 3.19 -8.57
N MET A 247 -0.02 4.33 -8.67
CA MET A 247 0.46 4.92 -9.90
C MET A 247 1.92 5.35 -9.72
N THR A 248 2.68 5.33 -10.81
CA THR A 248 4.06 5.82 -10.83
C THR A 248 4.31 6.52 -12.16
N GLY A 249 4.49 7.83 -12.10
CA GLY A 249 4.70 8.68 -13.25
C GLY A 249 3.43 8.95 -14.06
N ASN A 250 2.74 7.94 -14.55
CA ASN A 250 1.53 8.14 -15.36
C ASN A 250 0.28 8.40 -14.50
N THR A 251 -0.82 8.81 -15.14
CA THR A 251 -2.09 9.10 -14.46
C THR A 251 -3.00 7.89 -14.28
N THR A 252 -2.62 6.72 -14.82
CA THR A 252 -3.40 5.49 -14.76
C THR A 252 -3.02 4.68 -13.53
N ALA A 253 -3.94 4.59 -12.57
CA ALA A 253 -3.72 3.78 -11.39
C ALA A 253 -4.00 2.29 -11.67
N GLN A 254 -3.16 1.44 -11.08
CA GLN A 254 -3.30 -0.03 -11.12
C GLN A 254 -3.77 -0.53 -9.76
N VAL A 255 -4.79 -1.39 -9.76
CA VAL A 255 -5.29 -2.03 -8.54
C VAL A 255 -4.72 -3.43 -8.45
N GLN A 256 -4.10 -3.74 -7.31
CA GLN A 256 -3.47 -5.01 -7.03
C GLN A 256 -3.95 -5.57 -5.69
N GLU A 257 -4.34 -6.83 -5.67
CA GLU A 257 -4.54 -7.60 -4.45
C GLU A 257 -3.17 -7.98 -3.87
N ILE A 258 -2.89 -7.57 -2.63
CA ILE A 258 -1.58 -7.77 -1.98
C ILE A 258 -1.59 -8.98 -1.06
N ALA A 259 -2.63 -9.10 -0.22
CA ALA A 259 -2.70 -10.17 0.76
C ALA A 259 -4.14 -10.62 1.00
N GLU A 260 -4.41 -11.89 0.69
CA GLU A 260 -5.68 -12.53 0.99
C GLU A 260 -5.87 -12.77 2.49
N GLY A 261 -7.11 -12.68 2.96
CA GLY A 261 -7.45 -12.96 4.34
C GLY A 261 -7.22 -11.78 5.30
N VAL A 262 -6.76 -10.62 4.82
CA VAL A 262 -6.77 -9.39 5.62
C VAL A 262 -8.20 -8.83 5.61
N THR A 263 -8.90 -8.97 6.74
CA THR A 263 -10.33 -8.68 6.85
C THR A 263 -10.64 -7.28 7.35
N ASN A 264 -9.69 -6.67 8.08
CA ASN A 264 -9.80 -5.31 8.59
C ASN A 264 -8.42 -4.64 8.70
N MET A 265 -8.42 -3.33 8.56
CA MET A 265 -7.28 -2.46 8.79
C MET A 265 -7.74 -1.29 9.66
N GLU A 266 -7.05 -1.09 10.77
CA GLU A 266 -7.23 0.04 11.68
C GLU A 266 -5.97 0.89 11.69
N LEU A 267 -6.15 2.20 11.52
CA LEU A 267 -5.08 3.17 11.38
C LEU A 267 -5.22 4.26 12.44
N ARG A 268 -4.12 4.54 13.14
CA ARG A 268 -4.04 5.63 14.11
C ARG A 268 -2.80 6.45 13.83
N TYR A 269 -2.90 7.74 13.97
CA TYR A 269 -1.91 8.71 13.55
C TYR A 269 -1.43 9.52 14.76
N LEU A 270 -0.12 9.71 14.87
CA LEU A 270 0.50 10.57 15.89
C LEU A 270 0.77 11.94 15.25
N PRO A 271 0.01 12.99 15.62
CA PRO A 271 0.30 14.34 15.15
C PRO A 271 1.56 14.90 15.81
N PHE A 272 2.18 15.91 15.19
CA PHE A 272 3.30 16.65 15.78
C PHE A 272 2.92 17.21 17.14
N GLN A 273 3.80 17.05 18.13
CA GLN A 273 3.58 17.39 19.54
C GLN A 273 2.41 16.65 20.23
N GLY A 274 1.77 15.71 19.54
CA GLY A 274 0.77 14.84 20.16
C GLY A 274 1.43 13.74 20.99
N THR A 275 0.76 13.34 22.07
CA THR A 275 1.16 12.21 22.92
C THR A 275 0.41 10.93 22.57
N ASP A 276 -0.74 11.06 21.90
CA ASP A 276 -1.65 9.95 21.63
C ASP A 276 -1.87 9.74 20.13
N TYR A 277 -2.05 8.48 19.80
CA TYR A 277 -2.46 8.07 18.45
C TYR A 277 -3.96 8.25 18.27
N VAL A 278 -4.35 9.09 17.30
CA VAL A 278 -5.76 9.44 17.03
C VAL A 278 -6.24 8.89 15.69
N ALA A 279 -7.57 8.79 15.53
CA ALA A 279 -8.20 8.37 14.28
C ALA A 279 -8.06 9.44 13.18
N ALA A 280 -8.22 9.04 11.91
CA ALA A 280 -8.11 9.94 10.75
C ALA A 280 -9.01 11.19 10.86
N GLY A 281 -10.24 11.04 11.35
CA GLY A 281 -11.19 12.16 11.51
C GLY A 281 -10.79 13.21 12.54
N SER A 282 -9.80 12.93 13.39
CA SER A 282 -9.27 13.87 14.38
C SER A 282 -8.02 14.61 13.89
N ILE A 283 -7.49 14.25 12.72
CA ILE A 283 -6.31 14.93 12.14
C ILE A 283 -6.79 16.15 11.35
N THR A 284 -6.36 17.32 11.78
CA THR A 284 -6.64 18.61 11.11
C THR A 284 -5.51 19.04 10.17
N ASN A 285 -4.30 18.55 10.39
CA ASN A 285 -3.10 18.91 9.62
C ASN A 285 -2.29 17.64 9.28
N TRP A 286 -2.56 17.05 8.14
CA TRP A 286 -1.89 15.83 7.67
C TRP A 286 -0.38 16.00 7.44
N PRO A 287 0.12 17.13 6.88
CA PRO A 287 1.54 17.41 6.79
C PRO A 287 2.32 17.29 8.12
N GLN A 288 1.67 17.38 9.26
CA GLN A 288 2.28 17.30 10.59
C GLN A 288 2.10 15.92 11.26
N VAL A 289 1.72 14.89 10.55
CA VAL A 289 1.66 13.53 11.10
C VAL A 289 3.05 12.91 11.14
N MET A 290 3.51 12.50 12.33
CA MET A 290 4.87 11.99 12.58
C MET A 290 4.97 10.47 12.44
N ALA A 291 3.90 9.74 12.81
CA ALA A 291 3.88 8.29 12.79
C ALA A 291 2.47 7.76 12.54
N ALA A 292 2.39 6.56 11.98
CA ALA A 292 1.16 5.80 11.84
C ALA A 292 1.27 4.46 12.57
N ARG A 293 0.27 4.11 13.36
CA ARG A 293 0.09 2.79 13.94
C ARG A 293 -0.92 2.03 13.09
N ILE A 294 -0.48 0.91 12.55
CA ILE A 294 -1.22 0.07 11.62
C ILE A 294 -1.56 -1.23 12.31
N THR A 295 -2.84 -1.56 12.43
CA THR A 295 -3.32 -2.84 12.94
C THR A 295 -4.07 -3.57 11.83
N LEU A 296 -3.55 -4.72 11.42
CA LEU A 296 -4.19 -5.60 10.45
C LEU A 296 -4.86 -6.76 11.18
N THR A 297 -6.13 -7.02 10.87
CA THR A 297 -6.84 -8.22 11.31
C THR A 297 -6.88 -9.20 10.16
N LEU A 298 -6.32 -10.39 10.40
CA LEU A 298 -6.26 -11.46 9.42
C LEU A 298 -7.16 -12.61 9.87
N ALA A 299 -7.83 -13.25 8.90
CA ALA A 299 -8.61 -14.46 9.13
C ALA A 299 -8.11 -15.57 8.20
N GLY A 300 -8.03 -16.77 8.73
CA GLY A 300 -7.73 -17.96 7.92
C GLY A 300 -8.84 -18.27 6.92
N SER A 301 -8.48 -18.87 5.80
CA SER A 301 -9.43 -19.29 4.76
C SER A 301 -10.26 -20.51 5.17
N GLU A 302 -9.77 -21.31 6.13
CA GLU A 302 -10.42 -22.52 6.58
C GLU A 302 -11.05 -22.34 7.98
N ARG A 303 -12.18 -23.00 8.17
CA ARG A 303 -12.81 -23.11 9.48
C ARG A 303 -12.18 -24.26 10.24
N VAL A 304 -11.73 -24.00 11.46
CA VAL A 304 -11.14 -24.99 12.34
C VAL A 304 -12.19 -25.39 13.39
N GLY A 305 -12.36 -26.69 13.61
CA GLY A 305 -13.24 -27.20 14.66
C GLY A 305 -12.66 -26.88 16.04
N ILE A 306 -13.42 -26.16 16.85
CA ILE A 306 -13.07 -25.92 18.26
C ILE A 306 -14.05 -26.74 19.12
N GLY A 307 -13.55 -27.72 19.85
CA GLY A 307 -14.34 -28.30 20.91
C GLY A 307 -14.22 -29.78 21.10
N GLY A 308 -14.41 -30.21 22.34
CA GLY A 308 -14.52 -31.55 22.85
C GLY A 308 -15.94 -31.95 23.30
N THR A 309 -17.00 -31.34 22.77
CA THR A 309 -18.38 -31.69 23.12
C THR A 309 -19.28 -31.55 21.87
N THR A 310 -20.33 -32.32 21.84
CA THR A 310 -21.32 -32.68 20.83
C THR A 310 -21.79 -31.64 19.83
N THR A 311 -21.28 -30.40 19.81
CA THR A 311 -21.55 -29.37 18.82
C THR A 311 -20.23 -28.80 18.34
N LEU A 312 -19.79 -29.22 17.16
CA LEU A 312 -18.61 -28.66 16.47
C LEU A 312 -18.88 -27.19 16.13
N GLN A 313 -18.40 -26.29 16.97
CA GLN A 313 -18.31 -24.87 16.58
C GLN A 313 -17.10 -24.69 15.70
N THR A 314 -17.33 -24.37 14.45
CA THR A 314 -16.26 -24.02 13.51
C THR A 314 -16.01 -22.52 13.55
N GLN A 315 -14.82 -22.07 13.96
CA GLN A 315 -14.39 -20.68 13.90
C GLN A 315 -13.25 -20.53 12.90
N THR A 316 -13.25 -19.41 12.18
CA THR A 316 -12.06 -18.99 11.45
C THR A 316 -11.03 -18.46 12.43
N LEU A 317 -9.80 -18.94 12.34
CA LEU A 317 -8.69 -18.39 13.11
C LEU A 317 -8.49 -16.94 12.72
N GLN A 318 -8.51 -16.05 13.71
CA GLN A 318 -8.21 -14.62 13.51
C GLN A 318 -6.95 -14.25 14.26
N ARG A 319 -6.15 -13.37 13.68
CA ARG A 319 -4.97 -12.78 14.31
C ARG A 319 -4.91 -11.30 14.02
N GLN A 320 -4.53 -10.51 15.02
CA GLN A 320 -4.21 -9.10 14.87
C GLN A 320 -2.71 -8.91 14.97
N ILE A 321 -2.19 -8.07 14.09
CA ILE A 321 -0.78 -7.67 14.08
C ILE A 321 -0.76 -6.15 14.05
N THR A 322 -0.05 -5.56 15.01
CA THR A 322 0.07 -4.11 15.14
C THR A 322 1.53 -3.69 15.05
N HIS A 323 1.78 -2.68 14.24
CA HIS A 323 3.09 -2.07 14.13
C HIS A 323 2.98 -0.54 14.08
N VAL A 324 4.03 0.13 14.49
CA VAL A 324 4.20 1.57 14.37
C VAL A 324 5.24 1.88 13.31
N VAL A 325 4.90 2.78 12.42
CA VAL A 325 5.78 3.25 11.34
C VAL A 325 5.95 4.75 11.48
N GLN A 326 7.19 5.20 11.63
CA GLN A 326 7.54 6.61 11.64
C GLN A 326 7.75 7.13 10.21
N LEU A 327 7.24 8.32 9.91
CA LEU A 327 7.45 9.00 8.64
C LEU A 327 8.82 9.69 8.66
N ARG A 328 9.65 9.47 7.63
CA ARG A 328 11.04 9.99 7.64
C ARG A 328 11.13 11.50 7.43
N ASN A 329 10.21 12.09 6.65
CA ASN A 329 10.31 13.47 6.18
C ASN A 329 9.51 14.47 7.01
N GLN A 330 9.10 14.09 8.20
CA GLN A 330 8.30 14.93 9.10
C GLN A 330 9.10 15.40 10.32
N THR A 331 10.38 15.08 10.40
CA THR A 331 11.22 15.35 11.60
C THR A 331 11.91 16.71 11.60
N GLU A 332 11.79 17.50 10.53
CA GLU A 332 12.41 18.83 10.42
C GLU A 332 11.35 19.88 10.06
N LEU A 333 10.71 20.43 11.07
CA LEU A 333 9.97 21.70 11.04
C LEU A 333 10.54 22.65 12.07
#